data_f1dbe9b6f1947420e29014dfd87e2368
#
_entry.id   f1dbe9b6f1947420e29014dfd87e2368
#
_cell.length_a   1.000
_cell.length_b   1.000
_cell.length_c   1.000
_cell.angle_alpha   90.00
_cell.angle_beta   90.00
_cell.angle_gamma   90.00
#
_symmetry.space_group_name_H-M   'P 1'
#
loop_
_entity.id
_entity.type
_entity.pdbx_description
1 polymer ?
#
loop_
_entity_poly.entity_id
_entity_poly.type
_entity_poly.pdbx_seq_one_letter_code
_entity_poly.pdbx_strand_id
1 'polypeptide(L)'
;MTKDLHETESPARRNFIKAGMVAGVGALLTPLIVKTAQAATEAAPAAAAAAAAAGEKPKLKIGDVLRVAREKLYPICRVCPECDGVACAGEVPGMGGIGSGQAFKNNYNALNKIDLVMRTFHDVKKPDLAITLFGQKLSMPVTSAVTGGVSYNMGKKMTEEEYVISILGGCQDAGTIGWVADGIGDQMDVFERRIAVLKNTFGGRAIVTIKPKTNEEIIKRFRMVEEAGGIAVAIDIDSAGRAARAVPGQTVEPKTPKQLAELAKSTNLPFIIKGIMTVEEAKIAVDIGAKGIAVSNHGGRVLDYTPATATVLPAIADAVKGKTVILVDGAVRRGQDVLKYLAMGADACLCGRPLVRGAHGGGRDGVALMMNIIKDELTVAMTLTGVPNARNVPANVIAKVQA
;
A
#
# COMPACT_ATOMS: atom_id res chain seq x y z
N MET A 1 41.96 -4.08 42.96
CA MET A 1 40.96 -4.60 43.91
C MET A 1 39.85 -5.17 43.08
N THR A 2 39.94 -6.30 42.55
CA THR A 2 39.63 -7.73 42.81
C THR A 2 38.44 -7.95 43.72
N LYS A 3 37.42 -8.62 43.14
CA LYS A 3 36.60 -9.71 43.66
C LYS A 3 35.48 -9.94 42.63
N ASP A 4 35.52 -10.89 41.86
CA ASP A 4 35.26 -12.35 41.80
C ASP A 4 34.07 -12.88 42.62
N LEU A 5 33.42 -13.86 41.99
CA LEU A 5 32.59 -14.94 42.51
C LEU A 5 31.08 -14.68 42.41
N HIS A 6 30.18 -15.56 41.96
CA HIS A 6 30.25 -16.99 41.75
C HIS A 6 29.13 -17.42 40.79
N GLU A 7 29.41 -18.43 40.01
CA GLU A 7 28.51 -19.38 39.37
C GLU A 7 27.61 -20.08 40.38
N THR A 8 26.43 -20.48 39.94
CA THR A 8 25.85 -21.79 40.28
C THR A 8 25.04 -22.32 39.13
N GLU A 9 25.53 -23.36 38.55
CA GLU A 9 24.85 -24.36 37.72
C GLU A 9 23.98 -25.28 38.56
N SER A 10 23.01 -25.92 37.89
CA SER A 10 22.83 -27.37 37.83
C SER A 10 21.42 -27.90 38.12
N PRO A 11 21.15 -29.17 37.90
CA PRO A 11 20.73 -29.80 36.64
C PRO A 11 19.57 -30.82 36.80
N ALA A 12 19.42 -31.61 35.78
CA ALA A 12 18.91 -32.97 35.78
C ALA A 12 17.53 -33.19 35.15
N ARG A 13 17.34 -34.07 34.34
CA ARG A 13 17.77 -35.39 33.79
C ARG A 13 16.50 -36.06 33.26
N ARG A 14 16.52 -36.48 32.05
CA ARG A 14 16.87 -37.79 31.47
C ARG A 14 15.82 -38.91 31.63
N ASN A 15 15.52 -39.42 30.44
CA ASN A 15 15.26 -40.82 30.10
C ASN A 15 13.88 -41.40 30.31
N PHE A 16 13.28 -41.96 29.25
CA PHE A 16 13.28 -43.39 29.09
C PHE A 16 13.01 -43.83 27.62
N ILE A 17 13.79 -44.75 27.24
CA ILE A 17 14.01 -45.44 25.98
C ILE A 17 13.27 -46.80 26.02
N LYS A 18 12.98 -47.32 24.80
CA LYS A 18 12.83 -48.75 24.40
C LYS A 18 11.45 -49.36 24.54
N ALA A 19 10.96 -50.08 23.69
CA ALA A 19 11.33 -50.93 22.52
C ALA A 19 10.26 -52.02 22.42
N GLY A 20 9.98 -52.53 21.28
CA GLY A 20 9.22 -53.76 21.12
C GLY A 20 8.84 -53.99 19.65
N MET A 21 9.71 -54.67 18.92
CA MET A 21 9.44 -55.34 17.64
C MET A 21 8.49 -56.54 17.84
N VAL A 22 7.69 -56.91 16.82
CA VAL A 22 7.83 -58.14 16.04
C VAL A 22 6.54 -58.50 15.28
N ALA A 23 6.65 -58.56 13.99
CA ALA A 23 6.24 -59.47 12.96
C ALA A 23 4.87 -60.21 12.95
N GLY A 24 4.29 -60.29 11.73
CA GLY A 24 3.30 -61.28 11.38
C GLY A 24 2.55 -61.01 10.07
N VAL A 25 3.12 -61.39 9.00
CA VAL A 25 2.67 -61.89 7.68
C VAL A 25 1.21 -62.34 7.58
N GLY A 26 0.53 -61.95 6.48
CA GLY A 26 -0.66 -62.66 6.03
C GLY A 26 -1.48 -61.88 5.00
N ALA A 27 -1.31 -62.21 3.75
CA ALA A 27 -2.07 -61.72 2.59
C ALA A 27 -3.56 -62.07 2.67
N LEU A 28 -4.40 -61.19 2.10
CA LEU A 28 -5.51 -61.55 1.21
C LEU A 28 -6.04 -60.30 0.47
N LEU A 29 -5.83 -60.30 -0.82
CA LEU A 29 -6.44 -59.42 -1.81
C LEU A 29 -7.91 -59.80 -2.00
N THR A 30 -8.81 -58.83 -1.97
CA THR A 30 -9.95 -58.72 -2.88
C THR A 30 -10.77 -57.43 -2.62
N PRO A 31 -11.60 -56.94 -3.53
CA PRO A 31 -11.59 -55.52 -3.93
C PRO A 31 -12.72 -54.71 -3.27
N LEU A 32 -12.39 -53.49 -2.90
CA LEU A 32 -13.41 -52.50 -2.50
C LEU A 32 -13.30 -51.24 -3.37
N ILE A 33 -13.61 -51.43 -4.66
CA ILE A 33 -13.95 -50.35 -5.57
C ILE A 33 -15.45 -50.46 -5.79
N VAL A 34 -16.26 -49.69 -5.17
CA VAL A 34 -17.58 -49.16 -5.47
C VAL A 34 -18.23 -48.71 -4.15
N LYS A 35 -17.90 -47.49 -3.67
CA LYS A 35 -18.75 -46.69 -2.73
C LYS A 35 -18.26 -45.27 -2.46
N THR A 36 -17.47 -44.67 -3.36
CA THR A 36 -17.03 -43.29 -3.20
C THR A 36 -17.66 -42.28 -4.18
N ALA A 37 -18.65 -42.71 -4.97
CA ALA A 37 -19.32 -41.83 -5.93
C ALA A 37 -20.69 -41.30 -5.46
N GLN A 38 -21.21 -41.70 -4.30
CA GLN A 38 -22.51 -41.23 -3.80
C GLN A 38 -22.44 -40.24 -2.63
N ALA A 39 -21.27 -40.05 -2.02
CA ALA A 39 -21.13 -39.07 -0.92
C ALA A 39 -20.80 -37.63 -1.38
N ALA A 40 -20.47 -37.43 -2.66
CA ALA A 40 -20.12 -36.12 -3.18
C ALA A 40 -21.32 -35.30 -3.71
N THR A 41 -22.50 -35.94 -3.86
CA THR A 41 -23.72 -35.28 -4.40
C THR A 41 -24.68 -34.76 -3.33
N GLU A 42 -24.52 -35.15 -2.07
CA GLU A 42 -25.38 -34.66 -0.97
C GLU A 42 -24.81 -33.52 -0.14
N ALA A 43 -23.52 -33.16 -0.31
CA ALA A 43 -22.89 -32.05 0.42
C ALA A 43 -23.10 -30.67 -0.23
N ALA A 44 -23.47 -30.61 -1.52
CA ALA A 44 -23.64 -29.34 -2.22
C ALA A 44 -24.89 -28.51 -1.77
N PRO A 45 -26.06 -29.10 -1.45
CA PRO A 45 -27.20 -28.30 -1.01
C PRO A 45 -27.08 -27.78 0.43
N ALA A 46 -26.33 -28.46 1.31
CA ALA A 46 -26.14 -28.04 2.69
C ALA A 46 -25.18 -26.83 2.81
N ALA A 47 -24.15 -26.75 1.98
CA ALA A 47 -23.24 -25.61 1.92
C ALA A 47 -23.92 -24.36 1.31
N ALA A 48 -24.78 -24.56 0.31
CA ALA A 48 -25.58 -23.46 -0.27
C ALA A 48 -26.68 -22.96 0.68
N ALA A 49 -27.31 -23.85 1.46
CA ALA A 49 -28.29 -23.47 2.47
C ALA A 49 -27.65 -22.78 3.68
N ALA A 50 -26.43 -23.16 4.08
CA ALA A 50 -25.68 -22.48 5.13
C ALA A 50 -25.20 -21.07 4.69
N ALA A 51 -24.89 -20.88 3.41
CA ALA A 51 -24.56 -19.57 2.85
C ALA A 51 -25.80 -18.64 2.73
N ALA A 52 -26.99 -19.21 2.52
CA ALA A 52 -28.25 -18.45 2.47
C ALA A 52 -28.80 -18.09 3.86
N ALA A 53 -28.38 -18.79 4.93
CA ALA A 53 -28.74 -18.51 6.31
C ALA A 53 -27.76 -17.55 7.03
N ALA A 54 -26.68 -17.15 6.37
CA ALA A 54 -25.80 -16.06 6.84
C ALA A 54 -26.53 -14.74 6.62
N GLY A 55 -27.26 -14.28 7.62
CA GLY A 55 -27.93 -12.99 7.65
C GLY A 55 -26.96 -11.90 7.17
N GLU A 56 -27.49 -10.94 6.41
CA GLU A 56 -26.73 -9.82 5.83
C GLU A 56 -25.84 -9.20 6.92
N LYS A 57 -24.54 -9.30 6.78
CA LYS A 57 -23.62 -8.74 7.78
C LYS A 57 -23.97 -7.28 8.00
N PRO A 58 -24.07 -6.79 9.25
CA PRO A 58 -24.42 -5.41 9.52
C PRO A 58 -23.46 -4.49 8.76
N LYS A 59 -24.03 -3.56 7.98
CA LYS A 59 -23.29 -2.63 7.13
C LYS A 59 -22.31 -1.83 8.00
N LEU A 60 -21.01 -1.99 7.76
CA LEU A 60 -19.96 -1.34 8.51
C LEU A 60 -20.07 0.19 8.42
N LYS A 61 -20.06 0.89 9.55
CA LYS A 61 -20.17 2.36 9.61
C LYS A 61 -18.78 2.97 9.81
N ILE A 62 -18.52 4.08 9.14
CA ILE A 62 -17.24 4.79 9.23
C ILE A 62 -16.88 5.18 10.67
N GLY A 63 -17.86 5.61 11.47
CA GLY A 63 -17.65 5.96 12.88
C GLY A 63 -17.10 4.79 13.71
N ASP A 64 -17.61 3.58 13.48
CA ASP A 64 -17.13 2.37 14.19
C ASP A 64 -15.72 2.01 13.74
N VAL A 65 -15.43 2.08 12.43
CA VAL A 65 -14.08 1.86 11.89
C VAL A 65 -13.09 2.83 12.53
N LEU A 66 -13.41 4.11 12.59
CA LEU A 66 -12.50 5.12 13.16
C LEU A 66 -12.34 4.96 14.68
N ARG A 67 -13.39 4.56 15.39
CA ARG A 67 -13.31 4.27 16.83
C ARG A 67 -12.37 3.09 17.10
N VAL A 68 -12.56 1.95 16.43
CA VAL A 68 -11.70 0.77 16.57
C VAL A 68 -10.26 1.06 16.09
N ALA A 69 -10.10 1.80 15.01
CA ALA A 69 -8.78 2.23 14.55
C ALA A 69 -8.05 3.07 15.61
N ARG A 70 -8.76 3.97 16.32
CA ARG A 70 -8.16 4.77 17.41
C ARG A 70 -7.69 3.89 18.53
N GLU A 71 -8.48 2.92 18.96
CA GLU A 71 -8.12 1.97 20.02
C GLU A 71 -6.88 1.13 19.68
N LYS A 72 -6.78 0.66 18.40
CA LYS A 72 -5.67 -0.17 17.96
C LYS A 72 -4.39 0.61 17.64
N LEU A 73 -4.51 1.83 17.14
CA LEU A 73 -3.38 2.64 16.70
C LEU A 73 -2.83 3.58 17.78
N TYR A 74 -3.56 3.87 18.85
CA TYR A 74 -3.07 4.72 19.94
C TYR A 74 -1.88 4.06 20.66
N PRO A 75 -0.84 4.80 21.06
CA PRO A 75 -0.63 6.25 20.89
C PRO A 75 -0.02 6.65 19.54
N ILE A 76 0.35 5.70 18.68
CA ILE A 76 1.06 5.90 17.40
C ILE A 76 0.27 6.78 16.41
N CYS A 77 -1.06 6.61 16.39
CA CYS A 77 -1.96 7.48 15.65
C CYS A 77 -3.20 7.78 16.51
N ARG A 78 -3.53 9.05 16.61
CA ARG A 78 -4.67 9.54 17.39
C ARG A 78 -5.99 9.46 16.63
N VAL A 79 -5.93 9.10 15.34
CA VAL A 79 -7.10 9.10 14.43
C VAL A 79 -7.86 10.44 14.55
N CYS A 80 -7.13 11.54 14.35
CA CYS A 80 -7.67 12.88 14.45
C CYS A 80 -8.80 13.10 13.42
N PRO A 81 -9.80 13.93 13.71
CA PRO A 81 -10.83 14.32 12.75
C PRO A 81 -10.23 14.88 11.47
N GLU A 82 -9.29 15.80 11.57
CA GLU A 82 -8.44 16.24 10.46
C GLU A 82 -7.04 15.65 10.59
N CYS A 83 -6.56 15.02 9.52
CA CYS A 83 -5.23 14.41 9.47
C CYS A 83 -4.22 15.39 8.86
N ASP A 84 -3.93 16.46 9.60
CA ASP A 84 -3.11 17.61 9.19
C ASP A 84 -1.60 17.48 9.50
N GLY A 85 -1.23 16.52 10.37
CA GLY A 85 0.16 16.31 10.78
C GLY A 85 0.62 17.13 11.98
N VAL A 86 -0.26 17.93 12.59
CA VAL A 86 0.08 18.77 13.74
C VAL A 86 0.30 17.90 14.99
N ALA A 87 -0.70 17.09 15.35
CA ALA A 87 -0.69 16.31 16.59
C ALA A 87 0.38 15.20 16.65
N CYS A 88 0.94 14.81 15.49
CA CYS A 88 1.94 13.74 15.36
C CYS A 88 3.24 14.21 14.70
N ALA A 89 3.57 15.50 14.86
CA ALA A 89 4.87 16.02 14.43
C ALA A 89 6.01 15.34 15.20
N GLY A 90 7.07 14.96 14.50
CA GLY A 90 8.23 14.26 15.08
C GLY A 90 8.02 12.76 15.31
N GLU A 91 6.83 12.21 15.08
CA GLU A 91 6.52 10.81 15.38
C GLU A 91 6.85 9.89 14.18
N VAL A 92 8.14 9.70 13.91
CA VAL A 92 8.69 8.74 12.96
C VAL A 92 9.84 7.97 13.65
N PRO A 93 9.76 6.62 13.83
CA PRO A 93 8.69 5.69 13.43
C PRO A 93 7.32 6.05 14.01
N GLY A 94 6.27 5.71 13.28
CA GLY A 94 4.90 6.07 13.64
C GLY A 94 4.15 6.58 12.41
N MET A 95 2.98 7.18 12.62
CA MET A 95 2.11 7.68 11.54
C MET A 95 2.34 9.16 11.19
N GLY A 96 3.22 9.84 11.92
CA GLY A 96 3.44 11.27 11.84
C GLY A 96 4.39 11.75 10.74
N GLY A 97 4.75 13.04 10.81
CA GLY A 97 5.81 13.65 10.02
C GLY A 97 7.16 13.57 10.72
N ILE A 98 8.28 13.63 9.97
CA ILE A 98 9.61 13.67 10.55
C ILE A 98 9.92 15.06 11.10
N GLY A 99 10.78 15.14 12.12
CA GLY A 99 11.26 16.40 12.68
C GLY A 99 10.13 17.31 13.18
N SER A 100 10.03 18.51 12.67
CA SER A 100 8.95 19.45 12.99
C SER A 100 7.61 19.06 12.38
N GLY A 101 7.56 18.04 11.49
CA GLY A 101 6.39 17.66 10.71
C GLY A 101 6.02 18.66 9.63
N GLN A 102 6.90 19.62 9.31
CA GLN A 102 6.57 20.69 8.36
C GLN A 102 6.26 20.14 6.97
N ALA A 103 7.02 19.14 6.49
CA ALA A 103 6.77 18.51 5.20
C ALA A 103 5.38 17.84 5.13
N PHE A 104 4.92 17.22 6.23
CA PHE A 104 3.56 16.68 6.30
C PHE A 104 2.52 17.79 6.25
N LYS A 105 2.69 18.83 7.08
CA LYS A 105 1.78 19.99 7.10
C LYS A 105 1.75 20.72 5.76
N ASN A 106 2.90 20.82 5.07
CA ASN A 106 2.98 21.40 3.73
C ASN A 106 2.06 20.65 2.74
N ASN A 107 2.09 19.29 2.71
CA ASN A 107 1.20 18.52 1.85
C ASN A 107 -0.28 18.81 2.12
N TYR A 108 -0.68 18.85 3.40
CA TYR A 108 -2.04 19.12 3.80
C TYR A 108 -2.46 20.55 3.43
N ASN A 109 -1.67 21.53 3.82
CA ASN A 109 -1.99 22.95 3.64
C ASN A 109 -2.00 23.36 2.16
N ALA A 110 -1.04 22.88 1.35
CA ALA A 110 -0.98 23.22 -0.07
C ALA A 110 -2.20 22.70 -0.83
N LEU A 111 -2.64 21.47 -0.54
CA LEU A 111 -3.80 20.90 -1.20
C LEU A 111 -5.11 21.58 -0.75
N ASN A 112 -5.21 21.99 0.51
CA ASN A 112 -6.36 22.72 1.04
C ASN A 112 -6.48 24.16 0.52
N LYS A 113 -5.39 24.77 0.06
CA LYS A 113 -5.39 26.09 -0.58
C LYS A 113 -5.86 26.07 -2.05
N ILE A 114 -6.18 24.93 -2.59
CA ILE A 114 -6.68 24.78 -3.95
C ILE A 114 -8.18 24.57 -3.88
N ASP A 115 -8.96 25.46 -4.48
CA ASP A 115 -10.41 25.35 -4.54
C ASP A 115 -10.87 24.62 -5.80
N LEU A 116 -12.00 23.93 -5.71
CA LEU A 116 -12.69 23.38 -6.87
C LEU A 116 -13.64 24.43 -7.44
N VAL A 117 -13.62 24.62 -8.75
CA VAL A 117 -14.52 25.51 -9.45
C VAL A 117 -15.83 24.80 -9.74
N MET A 118 -16.84 25.08 -8.92
CA MET A 118 -18.18 24.52 -9.09
C MET A 118 -18.80 25.00 -10.40
N ARG A 119 -19.35 24.06 -11.20
CA ARG A 119 -20.10 24.29 -12.40
C ARG A 119 -21.31 23.37 -12.39
N THR A 120 -22.50 23.95 -12.65
CA THR A 120 -23.76 23.19 -12.57
C THR A 120 -24.54 23.21 -13.91
N PHE A 121 -24.14 24.05 -14.88
CA PHE A 121 -24.75 24.09 -16.21
C PHE A 121 -23.98 23.20 -17.18
N HIS A 122 -24.25 21.88 -17.16
CA HIS A 122 -23.68 20.86 -18.02
C HIS A 122 -24.57 19.61 -18.01
N ASP A 123 -24.25 18.64 -18.86
CA ASP A 123 -25.01 17.38 -19.02
C ASP A 123 -24.37 16.16 -18.33
N VAL A 124 -23.29 16.34 -17.59
CA VAL A 124 -22.59 15.25 -16.87
C VAL A 124 -23.45 14.76 -15.70
N LYS A 125 -24.11 13.60 -15.90
CA LYS A 125 -24.98 12.96 -14.89
C LYS A 125 -24.29 11.81 -14.14
N LYS A 126 -23.43 11.07 -14.85
CA LYS A 126 -22.68 9.91 -14.31
C LYS A 126 -21.25 9.99 -14.86
N PRO A 127 -20.33 10.64 -14.15
CA PRO A 127 -18.95 10.71 -14.58
C PRO A 127 -18.30 9.30 -14.57
N ASP A 128 -17.46 9.06 -15.56
CA ASP A 128 -16.68 7.81 -15.65
C ASP A 128 -15.37 7.95 -14.87
N LEU A 129 -15.28 7.25 -13.75
CA LEU A 129 -14.09 7.25 -12.90
C LEU A 129 -13.06 6.20 -13.32
N ALA A 130 -13.43 5.28 -14.24
CA ALA A 130 -12.56 4.15 -14.59
C ALA A 130 -11.29 4.61 -15.32
N ILE A 131 -10.18 3.97 -14.97
CA ILE A 131 -8.89 4.14 -15.65
C ILE A 131 -8.25 2.78 -15.96
N THR A 132 -7.22 2.79 -16.79
CA THR A 132 -6.31 1.66 -16.96
C THR A 132 -4.93 2.05 -16.44
N LEU A 133 -4.38 1.26 -15.51
CA LEU A 133 -3.10 1.49 -14.88
C LEU A 133 -2.24 0.22 -14.98
N PHE A 134 -1.09 0.29 -15.66
CA PHE A 134 -0.21 -0.87 -15.90
C PHE A 134 -0.96 -2.12 -16.40
N GLY A 135 -1.86 -1.93 -17.38
CA GLY A 135 -2.68 -2.99 -17.96
C GLY A 135 -3.89 -3.42 -17.12
N GLN A 136 -4.06 -2.90 -15.91
CA GLN A 136 -5.17 -3.21 -15.03
C GLN A 136 -6.32 -2.20 -15.17
N LYS A 137 -7.54 -2.69 -15.35
CA LYS A 137 -8.74 -1.84 -15.29
C LYS A 137 -9.10 -1.58 -13.84
N LEU A 138 -9.20 -0.30 -13.48
CA LEU A 138 -9.56 0.17 -12.15
C LEU A 138 -10.88 0.95 -12.20
N SER A 139 -11.69 0.82 -11.14
CA SER A 139 -12.97 1.52 -11.03
C SER A 139 -12.85 3.00 -10.70
N MET A 140 -11.64 3.47 -10.33
CA MET A 140 -11.33 4.86 -10.00
C MET A 140 -9.81 5.09 -10.05
N PRO A 141 -9.34 6.35 -10.21
CA PRO A 141 -7.93 6.71 -10.28
C PRO A 141 -7.25 6.78 -8.90
N VAL A 142 -7.51 5.77 -8.05
CA VAL A 142 -6.93 5.71 -6.70
C VAL A 142 -6.48 4.29 -6.40
N THR A 143 -5.24 4.16 -5.90
CA THR A 143 -4.71 2.90 -5.37
C THR A 143 -4.35 3.08 -3.89
N SER A 144 -3.99 2.01 -3.17
CA SER A 144 -3.36 2.23 -1.88
C SER A 144 -1.99 2.89 -2.07
N ALA A 145 -1.53 3.65 -1.09
CA ALA A 145 -0.12 4.04 -1.02
C ALA A 145 0.72 2.90 -0.43
N VAL A 146 2.03 3.03 -0.61
CA VAL A 146 3.02 2.13 -0.02
C VAL A 146 3.06 2.32 1.49
N THR A 147 2.45 1.42 2.23
CA THR A 147 2.42 1.43 3.69
C THR A 147 2.72 0.05 4.25
N GLY A 148 3.51 -0.02 5.31
CA GLY A 148 3.92 -1.27 5.95
C GLY A 148 4.74 -1.00 7.20
N GLY A 149 5.33 -2.06 7.76
CA GLY A 149 6.06 -1.98 9.02
C GLY A 149 5.09 -1.82 10.19
N VAL A 150 4.08 -2.69 10.26
CA VAL A 150 3.06 -2.70 11.33
C VAL A 150 3.73 -2.76 12.69
N SER A 151 4.82 -3.53 12.80
CA SER A 151 5.56 -3.75 14.04
C SER A 151 6.19 -2.49 14.64
N TYR A 152 6.55 -1.49 13.81
CA TYR A 152 7.25 -0.28 14.28
C TYR A 152 6.56 1.04 13.89
N ASN A 153 5.61 1.02 12.94
CA ASN A 153 4.88 2.22 12.53
C ASN A 153 3.43 2.26 13.00
N MET A 154 2.81 1.11 13.39
CA MET A 154 1.36 1.01 13.52
C MET A 154 0.90 0.32 14.83
N GLY A 155 1.75 0.24 15.86
CA GLY A 155 1.32 -0.18 17.20
C GLY A 155 1.23 -1.68 17.45
N LYS A 156 1.65 -2.56 16.52
CA LYS A 156 1.74 -4.03 16.69
C LYS A 156 0.43 -4.76 17.01
N LYS A 157 -0.73 -4.17 16.71
CA LYS A 157 -2.06 -4.77 16.99
C LYS A 157 -2.63 -5.57 15.82
N MET A 158 -1.77 -5.87 14.84
CA MET A 158 -2.07 -6.59 13.61
C MET A 158 -0.75 -7.19 13.10
N THR A 159 -0.78 -8.34 12.47
CA THR A 159 0.39 -8.91 11.79
C THR A 159 0.62 -8.24 10.45
N GLU A 160 1.81 -8.41 9.86
CA GLU A 160 2.10 -7.89 8.52
C GLU A 160 1.22 -8.57 7.46
N GLU A 161 0.96 -9.86 7.61
CA GLU A 161 0.11 -10.65 6.72
C GLU A 161 -1.35 -10.18 6.78
N GLU A 162 -1.92 -10.01 7.97
CA GLU A 162 -3.27 -9.47 8.16
C GLU A 162 -3.41 -8.08 7.56
N TYR A 163 -2.36 -7.26 7.69
CA TYR A 163 -2.33 -5.93 7.11
C TYR A 163 -2.33 -5.98 5.58
N VAL A 164 -1.47 -6.80 4.97
CA VAL A 164 -1.42 -6.98 3.51
C VAL A 164 -2.75 -7.52 2.99
N ILE A 165 -3.34 -8.53 3.65
CA ILE A 165 -4.66 -9.07 3.31
C ILE A 165 -5.73 -7.97 3.36
N SER A 166 -5.70 -7.12 4.40
CA SER A 166 -6.66 -6.03 4.54
C SER A 166 -6.54 -5.01 3.43
N ILE A 167 -5.31 -4.56 3.13
CA ILE A 167 -5.05 -3.56 2.09
C ILE A 167 -5.39 -4.09 0.70
N LEU A 168 -4.83 -5.25 0.32
CA LEU A 168 -5.03 -5.80 -1.01
C LEU A 168 -6.49 -6.21 -1.24
N GLY A 169 -7.08 -6.89 -0.25
CA GLY A 169 -8.47 -7.34 -0.31
C GLY A 169 -9.45 -6.18 -0.40
N GLY A 170 -9.31 -5.17 0.46
CA GLY A 170 -10.19 -4.01 0.45
C GLY A 170 -10.05 -3.15 -0.82
N CYS A 171 -8.84 -3.02 -1.37
CA CYS A 171 -8.65 -2.39 -2.67
C CYS A 171 -9.31 -3.19 -3.79
N GLN A 172 -9.18 -4.52 -3.78
CA GLN A 172 -9.81 -5.39 -4.77
C GLN A 172 -11.33 -5.29 -4.72
N ASP A 173 -11.93 -5.28 -3.52
CA ASP A 173 -13.38 -5.14 -3.33
C ASP A 173 -13.91 -3.78 -3.83
N ALA A 174 -13.12 -2.74 -3.71
CA ALA A 174 -13.41 -1.41 -4.26
C ALA A 174 -13.13 -1.31 -5.78
N GLY A 175 -12.67 -2.38 -6.42
CA GLY A 175 -12.36 -2.42 -7.86
C GLY A 175 -11.06 -1.70 -8.23
N THR A 176 -10.09 -1.61 -7.31
CA THR A 176 -8.78 -1.02 -7.55
C THR A 176 -7.65 -1.99 -7.19
N ILE A 177 -6.41 -1.52 -7.11
CA ILE A 177 -5.24 -2.32 -6.73
C ILE A 177 -4.56 -1.76 -5.49
N GLY A 178 -3.96 -2.65 -4.70
CA GLY A 178 -3.14 -2.30 -3.56
C GLY A 178 -1.64 -2.37 -3.86
N TRP A 179 -0.86 -1.87 -2.91
CA TRP A 179 0.59 -1.94 -2.93
C TRP A 179 1.09 -2.77 -1.74
N VAL A 180 2.13 -3.57 -1.98
CA VAL A 180 2.91 -4.26 -0.95
C VAL A 180 4.20 -3.49 -0.71
N ALA A 181 4.54 -3.27 0.54
CA ALA A 181 5.75 -2.55 0.93
C ALA A 181 6.86 -3.51 1.38
N ASP A 182 8.10 -3.23 0.98
CA ASP A 182 9.29 -3.67 1.69
C ASP A 182 9.59 -2.69 2.83
N GLY A 183 9.97 -3.18 3.99
CA GLY A 183 10.29 -2.35 5.16
C GLY A 183 11.79 -2.17 5.34
N ILE A 184 12.20 -0.97 5.78
CA ILE A 184 13.61 -0.69 6.11
C ILE A 184 14.02 -1.37 7.43
N GLY A 185 13.05 -1.64 8.30
CA GLY A 185 13.24 -2.33 9.58
C GLY A 185 12.80 -3.80 9.55
N ASP A 186 12.60 -4.38 8.36
CA ASP A 186 12.11 -5.75 8.21
C ASP A 186 13.25 -6.68 7.76
N GLN A 187 13.30 -7.86 8.34
CA GLN A 187 14.13 -8.97 7.86
C GLN A 187 13.56 -9.54 6.55
N MET A 188 14.35 -10.33 5.82
CA MET A 188 13.96 -10.89 4.53
C MET A 188 12.73 -11.79 4.63
N ASP A 189 12.60 -12.56 5.70
CA ASP A 189 11.46 -13.43 5.96
C ASP A 189 10.12 -12.68 6.02
N VAL A 190 10.12 -11.42 6.51
CA VAL A 190 8.92 -10.56 6.52
C VAL A 190 8.50 -10.20 5.09
N PHE A 191 9.48 -9.90 4.23
CA PHE A 191 9.20 -9.65 2.82
C PHE A 191 8.66 -10.91 2.13
N GLU A 192 9.29 -12.06 2.37
CA GLU A 192 8.88 -13.37 1.84
C GLU A 192 7.44 -13.71 2.23
N ARG A 193 7.05 -13.53 3.49
CA ARG A 193 5.66 -13.75 3.95
C ARG A 193 4.66 -12.83 3.25
N ARG A 194 4.99 -11.54 3.05
CA ARG A 194 4.13 -10.62 2.30
C ARG A 194 3.96 -11.04 0.84
N ILE A 195 5.03 -11.51 0.18
CA ILE A 195 4.98 -12.02 -1.19
C ILE A 195 4.21 -13.34 -1.26
N ALA A 196 4.31 -14.20 -0.25
CA ALA A 196 3.50 -15.41 -0.17
C ALA A 196 2.00 -15.10 -0.07
N VAL A 197 1.59 -14.09 0.73
CA VAL A 197 0.22 -13.60 0.76
C VAL A 197 -0.20 -13.07 -0.61
N LEU A 198 0.62 -12.25 -1.26
CA LEU A 198 0.36 -11.73 -2.59
C LEU A 198 0.09 -12.86 -3.60
N LYS A 199 0.98 -13.85 -3.65
CA LYS A 199 0.90 -15.00 -4.56
C LYS A 199 -0.33 -15.86 -4.28
N ASN A 200 -0.45 -16.33 -3.05
CA ASN A 200 -1.40 -17.39 -2.68
C ASN A 200 -2.82 -16.89 -2.49
N THR A 201 -3.00 -15.62 -2.07
CA THR A 201 -4.33 -15.06 -1.78
C THR A 201 -4.83 -14.15 -2.90
N PHE A 202 -3.94 -13.46 -3.60
CA PHE A 202 -4.32 -12.42 -4.56
C PHE A 202 -3.84 -12.69 -5.99
N GLY A 203 -3.20 -13.84 -6.25
CA GLY A 203 -2.73 -14.21 -7.59
C GLY A 203 -1.79 -13.17 -8.20
N GLY A 204 -0.99 -12.48 -7.38
CA GLY A 204 -0.05 -11.45 -7.83
C GLY A 204 -0.65 -10.06 -8.04
N ARG A 205 -1.95 -9.85 -7.86
CA ARG A 205 -2.64 -8.60 -8.22
C ARG A 205 -2.31 -7.42 -7.29
N ALA A 206 -1.03 -7.00 -7.27
CA ALA A 206 -0.55 -5.80 -6.57
C ALA A 206 0.72 -5.23 -7.22
N ILE A 207 1.05 -3.99 -6.87
CA ILE A 207 2.35 -3.38 -7.13
C ILE A 207 3.21 -3.60 -5.88
N VAL A 208 4.47 -3.98 -6.05
CA VAL A 208 5.38 -4.21 -4.93
C VAL A 208 6.48 -3.16 -4.93
N THR A 209 6.65 -2.48 -3.80
CA THR A 209 7.69 -1.47 -3.62
C THR A 209 8.82 -1.99 -2.78
N ILE A 210 10.05 -1.82 -3.24
CA ILE A 210 11.28 -2.27 -2.62
C ILE A 210 12.09 -1.05 -2.17
N LYS A 211 12.74 -1.16 -1.02
CA LYS A 211 13.66 -0.13 -0.52
C LYS A 211 14.92 -0.08 -1.37
N PRO A 212 15.61 1.07 -1.45
CA PRO A 212 16.81 1.23 -2.27
C PRO A 212 18.03 0.53 -1.64
N LYS A 213 17.96 -0.79 -1.63
CA LYS A 213 19.01 -1.73 -1.18
C LYS A 213 20.12 -1.83 -2.25
N THR A 214 21.07 -2.74 -2.10
CA THR A 214 22.01 -3.05 -3.20
C THR A 214 21.26 -3.55 -4.43
N ASN A 215 21.82 -3.35 -5.62
CA ASN A 215 21.13 -3.79 -6.85
C ASN A 215 20.88 -5.29 -6.85
N GLU A 216 21.83 -6.11 -6.33
CA GLU A 216 21.67 -7.55 -6.20
C GLU A 216 20.47 -7.91 -5.34
N GLU A 217 20.30 -7.27 -4.19
CA GLU A 217 19.18 -7.52 -3.29
C GLU A 217 17.84 -7.07 -3.90
N ILE A 218 17.84 -5.97 -4.64
CA ILE A 218 16.66 -5.48 -5.34
C ILE A 218 16.26 -6.45 -6.44
N ILE A 219 17.21 -6.89 -7.26
CA ILE A 219 16.97 -7.85 -8.36
C ILE A 219 16.43 -9.18 -7.80
N LYS A 220 17.00 -9.68 -6.70
CA LYS A 220 16.46 -10.87 -6.03
C LYS A 220 14.98 -10.69 -5.67
N ARG A 221 14.60 -9.54 -5.12
CA ARG A 221 13.21 -9.24 -4.76
C ARG A 221 12.32 -9.06 -5.99
N PHE A 222 12.84 -8.49 -7.08
CA PHE A 222 12.11 -8.40 -8.35
C PHE A 222 11.73 -9.79 -8.87
N ARG A 223 12.66 -10.76 -8.83
CA ARG A 223 12.36 -12.16 -9.23
C ARG A 223 11.23 -12.76 -8.39
N MET A 224 11.25 -12.55 -7.08
CA MET A 224 10.17 -13.04 -6.21
C MET A 224 8.81 -12.42 -6.57
N VAL A 225 8.79 -11.13 -6.96
CA VAL A 225 7.57 -10.44 -7.39
C VAL A 225 7.09 -10.98 -8.73
N GLU A 226 7.99 -11.20 -9.69
CA GLU A 226 7.70 -11.82 -10.99
C GLU A 226 7.10 -13.22 -10.81
N GLU A 227 7.71 -14.06 -9.99
CA GLU A 227 7.24 -15.42 -9.66
C GLU A 227 5.88 -15.43 -8.92
N ALA A 228 5.58 -14.36 -8.20
CA ALA A 228 4.29 -14.16 -7.56
C ALA A 228 3.21 -13.62 -8.51
N GLY A 229 3.57 -13.25 -9.75
CA GLY A 229 2.65 -12.67 -10.72
C GLY A 229 2.34 -11.19 -10.47
N GLY A 230 3.27 -10.43 -9.85
CA GLY A 230 3.10 -9.01 -9.54
C GLY A 230 2.79 -8.17 -10.78
N ILE A 231 2.01 -7.09 -10.61
CA ILE A 231 1.62 -6.18 -11.70
C ILE A 231 2.77 -5.28 -12.13
N ALA A 232 3.52 -4.76 -11.16
CA ALA A 232 4.64 -3.86 -11.35
C ALA A 232 5.56 -3.90 -10.13
N VAL A 233 6.80 -3.45 -10.32
CA VAL A 233 7.76 -3.24 -9.24
C VAL A 233 8.10 -1.76 -9.11
N ALA A 234 8.30 -1.30 -7.88
CA ALA A 234 8.68 0.06 -7.58
C ALA A 234 9.90 0.14 -6.69
N ILE A 235 10.67 1.22 -6.81
CA ILE A 235 11.69 1.57 -5.83
C ILE A 235 11.31 2.87 -5.13
N ASP A 236 11.38 2.85 -3.81
CA ASP A 236 11.08 3.96 -2.91
C ASP A 236 12.39 4.70 -2.59
N ILE A 237 12.91 5.45 -3.60
CA ILE A 237 14.28 6.01 -3.59
C ILE A 237 14.53 7.00 -2.45
N ASP A 238 13.52 7.73 -2.01
CA ASP A 238 13.60 8.70 -0.92
C ASP A 238 13.87 8.04 0.44
N SER A 239 13.65 6.73 0.54
CA SER A 239 13.96 5.96 1.74
C SER A 239 15.47 5.83 2.01
N ALA A 240 16.33 6.18 1.07
CA ALA A 240 17.79 6.27 1.27
C ALA A 240 18.16 7.18 2.44
N GLY A 241 17.41 8.27 2.67
CA GLY A 241 17.59 9.15 3.84
C GLY A 241 17.34 8.49 5.20
N ARG A 242 16.88 7.23 5.22
CA ARG A 242 16.61 6.46 6.45
C ARG A 242 17.60 5.34 6.71
N ALA A 243 18.75 5.38 6.07
CA ALA A 243 19.81 4.35 6.19
C ALA A 243 20.17 3.99 7.64
N ALA A 244 20.24 4.98 8.53
CA ALA A 244 20.50 4.76 9.97
C ALA A 244 19.43 3.92 10.69
N ARG A 245 18.28 3.62 10.06
CA ARG A 245 17.19 2.79 10.59
C ARG A 245 17.09 1.42 9.91
N ALA A 246 17.99 1.13 8.98
CA ALA A 246 18.07 -0.21 8.40
C ALA A 246 18.46 -1.22 9.48
N VAL A 247 17.97 -2.45 9.37
CA VAL A 247 18.40 -3.52 10.26
C VAL A 247 19.86 -3.86 9.99
N PRO A 248 20.60 -4.35 11.00
CA PRO A 248 21.99 -4.75 10.81
C PRO A 248 22.15 -5.70 9.62
N GLY A 249 23.15 -5.43 8.77
CA GLY A 249 23.43 -6.22 7.56
C GLY A 249 22.59 -5.85 6.35
N GLN A 250 21.66 -4.88 6.44
CA GLN A 250 20.95 -4.33 5.29
C GLN A 250 21.51 -2.99 4.87
N THR A 251 21.74 -2.82 3.58
CA THR A 251 22.15 -1.54 2.99
C THR A 251 20.92 -0.81 2.44
N VAL A 252 20.78 0.46 2.77
CA VAL A 252 19.83 1.39 2.14
C VAL A 252 20.62 2.63 1.74
N GLU A 253 20.66 2.92 0.45
CA GLU A 253 21.57 3.92 -0.12
C GLU A 253 20.91 4.69 -1.28
N PRO A 254 21.34 5.92 -1.60
CA PRO A 254 20.94 6.61 -2.80
C PRO A 254 21.32 5.81 -4.06
N LYS A 255 20.53 5.95 -5.13
CA LYS A 255 20.78 5.29 -6.40
C LYS A 255 21.17 6.30 -7.49
N THR A 256 22.24 5.99 -8.19
CA THR A 256 22.63 6.76 -9.39
C THR A 256 21.68 6.43 -10.55
N PRO A 257 21.57 7.34 -11.55
CA PRO A 257 20.79 7.06 -12.77
C PRO A 257 21.24 5.76 -13.48
N LYS A 258 22.54 5.46 -13.47
CA LYS A 258 23.09 4.21 -14.03
C LYS A 258 22.54 2.99 -13.30
N GLN A 259 22.58 2.97 -11.97
CA GLN A 259 22.04 1.87 -11.16
C GLN A 259 20.53 1.70 -11.38
N LEU A 260 19.78 2.81 -11.47
CA LEU A 260 18.35 2.75 -11.76
C LEU A 260 18.05 2.21 -13.17
N ALA A 261 18.86 2.58 -14.16
CA ALA A 261 18.76 2.03 -15.52
C ALA A 261 19.05 0.53 -15.58
N GLU A 262 20.01 0.04 -14.79
CA GLU A 262 20.30 -1.39 -14.62
C GLU A 262 19.09 -2.12 -14.01
N LEU A 263 18.46 -1.55 -12.98
CA LEU A 263 17.27 -2.11 -12.36
C LEU A 263 16.07 -2.12 -13.30
N ALA A 264 15.86 -1.05 -14.08
CA ALA A 264 14.79 -1.01 -15.06
C ALA A 264 14.91 -2.11 -16.13
N LYS A 265 16.15 -2.49 -16.49
CA LYS A 265 16.44 -3.58 -17.44
C LYS A 265 16.41 -4.97 -16.79
N SER A 266 16.46 -5.08 -15.49
CA SER A 266 16.54 -6.35 -14.78
C SER A 266 15.20 -7.03 -14.56
N THR A 267 14.09 -6.42 -14.95
CA THR A 267 12.74 -6.93 -14.78
C THR A 267 11.92 -6.79 -16.05
N ASN A 268 10.97 -7.71 -16.26
CA ASN A 268 9.98 -7.63 -17.34
C ASN A 268 8.70 -6.88 -16.89
N LEU A 269 8.57 -6.62 -15.59
CA LEU A 269 7.44 -5.86 -15.06
C LEU A 269 7.62 -4.35 -15.29
N PRO A 270 6.54 -3.58 -15.38
CA PRO A 270 6.61 -2.13 -15.32
C PRO A 270 7.41 -1.66 -14.11
N PHE A 271 8.48 -0.90 -14.36
CA PHE A 271 9.35 -0.34 -13.32
C PHE A 271 8.91 1.07 -12.94
N ILE A 272 8.74 1.33 -11.65
CA ILE A 272 8.24 2.60 -11.10
C ILE A 272 9.29 3.18 -10.16
N ILE A 273 9.53 4.49 -10.24
CA ILE A 273 10.38 5.20 -9.28
C ILE A 273 9.50 6.10 -8.42
N LYS A 274 9.50 5.84 -7.11
CA LYS A 274 8.77 6.63 -6.12
C LYS A 274 9.73 7.48 -5.29
N GLY A 275 9.31 8.73 -4.99
CA GLY A 275 10.11 9.70 -4.24
C GLY A 275 10.62 10.85 -5.12
N ILE A 276 10.03 11.02 -6.31
CA ILE A 276 10.37 12.08 -7.26
C ILE A 276 9.73 13.40 -6.80
N MET A 277 10.55 14.45 -6.67
CA MET A 277 10.11 15.78 -6.25
C MET A 277 10.61 16.90 -7.16
N THR A 278 11.39 16.58 -8.22
CA THR A 278 11.96 17.55 -9.14
C THR A 278 11.65 17.19 -10.59
N VAL A 279 11.62 18.20 -11.46
CA VAL A 279 11.45 18.03 -12.91
C VAL A 279 12.66 17.30 -13.51
N GLU A 280 13.85 17.57 -12.98
CA GLU A 280 15.09 16.95 -13.45
C GLU A 280 15.05 15.42 -13.22
N GLU A 281 14.75 14.97 -12.01
CA GLU A 281 14.65 13.54 -11.70
C GLU A 281 13.52 12.86 -12.46
N ALA A 282 12.39 13.55 -12.69
CA ALA A 282 11.31 13.03 -13.50
C ALA A 282 11.72 12.77 -14.95
N LYS A 283 12.51 13.67 -15.55
CA LYS A 283 13.09 13.48 -16.89
C LYS A 283 14.08 12.33 -16.92
N ILE A 284 14.99 12.26 -15.96
CA ILE A 284 15.92 11.13 -15.81
C ILE A 284 15.16 9.81 -15.69
N ALA A 285 14.08 9.76 -14.90
CA ALA A 285 13.26 8.56 -14.77
C ALA A 285 12.66 8.09 -16.11
N VAL A 286 12.20 9.03 -16.94
CA VAL A 286 11.74 8.73 -18.31
C VAL A 286 12.88 8.20 -19.17
N ASP A 287 14.04 8.87 -19.16
CA ASP A 287 15.21 8.53 -20.01
C ASP A 287 15.76 7.13 -19.69
N ILE A 288 15.73 6.70 -18.44
CA ILE A 288 16.14 5.34 -18.04
C ILE A 288 15.06 4.27 -18.30
N GLY A 289 13.89 4.66 -18.80
CA GLY A 289 12.82 3.74 -19.22
C GLY A 289 11.81 3.37 -18.13
N ALA A 290 11.72 4.14 -17.04
CA ALA A 290 10.70 3.95 -16.02
C ALA A 290 9.28 4.07 -16.62
N LYS A 291 8.42 3.08 -16.37
CA LYS A 291 7.03 3.05 -16.84
C LYS A 291 6.09 3.85 -15.95
N GLY A 292 6.55 4.25 -14.77
CA GLY A 292 5.83 5.12 -13.86
C GLY A 292 6.77 5.88 -12.93
N ILE A 293 6.32 7.05 -12.51
CA ILE A 293 6.90 7.81 -11.40
C ILE A 293 5.83 8.07 -10.34
N ALA A 294 6.23 8.15 -9.08
CA ALA A 294 5.35 8.65 -8.04
C ALA A 294 5.94 9.93 -7.45
N VAL A 295 5.23 11.04 -7.67
CA VAL A 295 5.53 12.33 -7.06
C VAL A 295 5.17 12.24 -5.58
N SER A 296 6.18 12.21 -4.74
CA SER A 296 6.04 11.85 -3.33
C SER A 296 7.21 12.34 -2.49
N ASN A 297 6.93 12.97 -1.37
CA ASN A 297 7.88 13.23 -0.29
C ASN A 297 7.66 12.25 0.88
N HIS A 298 7.18 11.01 0.58
CA HIS A 298 6.87 9.97 1.58
C HIS A 298 5.83 10.41 2.62
N GLY A 299 4.92 11.30 2.24
CA GLY A 299 3.95 11.88 3.16
C GLY A 299 4.59 12.69 4.30
N GLY A 300 5.76 13.30 4.06
CA GLY A 300 6.51 14.11 5.03
C GLY A 300 7.30 13.28 6.06
N ARG A 301 7.72 12.06 5.72
CA ARG A 301 8.31 11.10 6.67
C ARG A 301 9.82 10.87 6.50
N VAL A 302 10.45 11.37 5.44
CA VAL A 302 11.87 11.12 5.12
C VAL A 302 12.74 12.35 5.26
N LEU A 303 12.32 13.50 4.75
CA LEU A 303 13.00 14.77 4.85
C LEU A 303 12.00 15.85 5.28
N ASP A 304 12.32 16.57 6.36
CA ASP A 304 11.50 17.68 6.79
C ASP A 304 11.70 18.92 5.88
N TYR A 305 10.79 19.88 5.95
CA TYR A 305 10.81 21.13 5.16
C TYR A 305 10.76 20.94 3.63
N THR A 306 10.46 19.75 3.12
CA THR A 306 10.23 19.58 1.67
C THR A 306 8.95 20.32 1.24
N PRO A 307 8.89 20.80 -0.01
CA PRO A 307 7.65 21.32 -0.58
C PRO A 307 6.57 20.24 -0.61
N ALA A 308 5.32 20.68 -0.74
CA ALA A 308 4.21 19.77 -0.97
C ALA A 308 4.27 19.13 -2.36
N THR A 309 3.77 17.91 -2.50
CA THR A 309 3.63 17.26 -3.80
C THR A 309 2.69 18.05 -4.73
N ALA A 310 1.62 18.65 -4.20
CA ALA A 310 0.73 19.52 -4.95
C ALA A 310 1.43 20.79 -5.51
N THR A 311 2.52 21.22 -4.89
CA THR A 311 3.30 22.37 -5.36
C THR A 311 4.20 22.03 -6.55
N VAL A 312 4.80 20.83 -6.56
CA VAL A 312 5.77 20.43 -7.58
C VAL A 312 5.15 19.67 -8.74
N LEU A 313 4.01 19.02 -8.52
CA LEU A 313 3.36 18.16 -9.52
C LEU A 313 3.06 18.85 -10.85
N PRO A 314 2.53 20.08 -10.92
CA PRO A 314 2.23 20.70 -12.22
C PRO A 314 3.44 20.80 -13.14
N ALA A 315 4.57 21.29 -12.62
CA ALA A 315 5.80 21.41 -13.41
C ALA A 315 6.37 20.04 -13.84
N ILE A 316 6.25 19.03 -12.97
CA ILE A 316 6.66 17.66 -13.30
C ILE A 316 5.74 17.10 -14.39
N ALA A 317 4.43 17.27 -14.26
CA ALA A 317 3.46 16.81 -15.24
C ALA A 317 3.70 17.47 -16.62
N ASP A 318 3.88 18.77 -16.67
CA ASP A 318 4.19 19.49 -17.90
C ASP A 318 5.43 18.94 -18.63
N ALA A 319 6.42 18.46 -17.89
CA ALA A 319 7.67 17.94 -18.46
C ALA A 319 7.56 16.51 -18.99
N VAL A 320 6.75 15.64 -18.35
CA VAL A 320 6.79 14.19 -18.62
C VAL A 320 5.42 13.53 -18.86
N LYS A 321 4.31 14.28 -18.86
CA LYS A 321 2.96 13.75 -19.15
C LYS A 321 2.94 13.05 -20.52
N GLY A 322 2.37 11.85 -20.57
CA GLY A 322 2.29 11.01 -21.76
C GLY A 322 3.58 10.23 -22.09
N LYS A 323 4.69 10.48 -21.37
CA LYS A 323 5.95 9.73 -21.54
C LYS A 323 6.08 8.60 -20.49
N THR A 324 5.47 8.78 -19.34
CA THR A 324 5.42 7.82 -18.23
C THR A 324 4.12 8.03 -17.45
N VAL A 325 3.71 7.03 -16.66
CA VAL A 325 2.57 7.16 -15.76
C VAL A 325 2.96 8.04 -14.56
N ILE A 326 2.14 9.04 -14.26
CA ILE A 326 2.37 9.97 -13.14
C ILE A 326 1.43 9.63 -11.99
N LEU A 327 1.98 9.02 -10.96
CA LEU A 327 1.31 8.79 -9.68
C LEU A 327 1.64 9.92 -8.71
N VAL A 328 0.77 10.17 -7.73
CA VAL A 328 1.02 11.17 -6.69
C VAL A 328 0.46 10.72 -5.35
N ASP A 329 1.18 11.01 -4.28
CA ASP A 329 0.66 10.96 -2.90
C ASP A 329 0.82 12.33 -2.22
N GLY A 330 0.51 12.39 -0.93
CA GLY A 330 0.57 13.62 -0.12
C GLY A 330 -0.83 14.17 0.14
N ALA A 331 -1.31 13.98 1.35
CA ALA A 331 -2.60 14.48 1.85
C ALA A 331 -3.87 13.99 1.12
N VAL A 332 -3.83 12.92 0.33
CA VAL A 332 -5.04 12.30 -0.22
C VAL A 332 -5.88 11.73 0.92
N ARG A 333 -7.06 12.33 1.15
CA ARG A 333 -8.02 11.97 2.21
C ARG A 333 -9.41 11.74 1.67
N ARG A 334 -9.80 12.48 0.63
CA ARG A 334 -11.14 12.62 0.09
C ARG A 334 -11.14 12.55 -1.43
N GLY A 335 -12.30 12.33 -2.04
CA GLY A 335 -12.44 12.33 -3.50
C GLY A 335 -12.12 13.69 -4.13
N GLN A 336 -12.35 14.80 -3.41
CA GLN A 336 -11.98 16.13 -3.85
C GLN A 336 -10.46 16.30 -3.99
N ASP A 337 -9.67 15.70 -3.11
CA ASP A 337 -8.21 15.72 -3.20
C ASP A 337 -7.73 15.00 -4.45
N VAL A 338 -8.39 13.88 -4.79
CA VAL A 338 -8.10 13.12 -6.01
C VAL A 338 -8.37 14.00 -7.23
N LEU A 339 -9.53 14.66 -7.31
CA LEU A 339 -9.87 15.52 -8.44
C LEU A 339 -8.86 16.67 -8.61
N LYS A 340 -8.40 17.28 -7.50
CA LYS A 340 -7.36 18.32 -7.53
C LYS A 340 -6.06 17.80 -8.15
N TYR A 341 -5.59 16.62 -7.73
CA TYR A 341 -4.37 16.02 -8.27
C TYR A 341 -4.50 15.63 -9.75
N LEU A 342 -5.64 15.10 -10.17
CA LEU A 342 -5.91 14.82 -11.58
C LEU A 342 -5.88 16.10 -12.42
N ALA A 343 -6.48 17.19 -11.94
CA ALA A 343 -6.45 18.49 -12.59
C ALA A 343 -5.05 19.09 -12.67
N MET A 344 -4.14 18.72 -11.77
CA MET A 344 -2.72 19.08 -11.78
C MET A 344 -1.86 18.16 -12.64
N GLY A 345 -2.44 17.18 -13.31
CA GLY A 345 -1.75 16.32 -14.28
C GLY A 345 -1.38 14.92 -13.81
N ALA A 346 -1.74 14.49 -12.61
CA ALA A 346 -1.57 13.09 -12.20
C ALA A 346 -2.46 12.14 -13.04
N ASP A 347 -2.04 10.89 -13.21
CA ASP A 347 -2.85 9.82 -13.80
C ASP A 347 -3.63 9.05 -12.72
N ALA A 348 -3.05 8.92 -11.52
CA ALA A 348 -3.72 8.33 -10.37
C ALA A 348 -3.09 8.80 -9.03
N CYS A 349 -3.87 8.65 -7.95
CA CYS A 349 -3.47 9.01 -6.60
C CYS A 349 -3.17 7.78 -5.75
N LEU A 350 -2.25 7.94 -4.78
CA LEU A 350 -1.94 6.93 -3.79
C LEU A 350 -2.53 7.36 -2.43
N CYS A 351 -3.44 6.55 -1.88
CA CYS A 351 -4.08 6.81 -0.60
C CYS A 351 -3.41 6.02 0.52
N GLY A 352 -2.85 6.71 1.53
CA GLY A 352 -2.09 6.08 2.61
C GLY A 352 -2.86 6.01 3.94
N ARG A 353 -2.74 7.04 4.74
CA ARG A 353 -3.25 7.08 6.13
C ARG A 353 -4.73 6.72 6.30
N PRO A 354 -5.66 7.11 5.42
CA PRO A 354 -7.04 6.65 5.51
C PRO A 354 -7.16 5.13 5.45
N LEU A 355 -6.40 4.47 4.57
CA LEU A 355 -6.46 3.02 4.43
C LEU A 355 -5.79 2.28 5.60
N VAL A 356 -4.74 2.85 6.21
CA VAL A 356 -4.18 2.32 7.46
C VAL A 356 -5.24 2.33 8.56
N ARG A 357 -6.03 3.41 8.67
CA ARG A 357 -7.15 3.48 9.63
C ARG A 357 -8.24 2.46 9.28
N GLY A 358 -8.57 2.31 7.99
CA GLY A 358 -9.50 1.30 7.50
C GLY A 358 -9.06 -0.12 7.87
N ALA A 359 -7.80 -0.47 7.62
CA ALA A 359 -7.24 -1.79 7.92
C ALA A 359 -7.29 -2.11 9.42
N HIS A 360 -6.87 -1.18 10.29
CA HIS A 360 -6.89 -1.38 11.74
C HIS A 360 -8.29 -1.36 12.33
N GLY A 361 -9.20 -0.56 11.75
CA GLY A 361 -10.56 -0.39 12.27
C GLY A 361 -11.57 -1.42 11.79
N GLY A 362 -11.36 -2.01 10.61
CA GLY A 362 -12.33 -2.92 10.00
C GLY A 362 -11.71 -3.95 9.05
N GLY A 363 -10.37 -4.15 9.07
CA GLY A 363 -9.72 -5.11 8.20
C GLY A 363 -9.98 -4.81 6.71
N ARG A 364 -10.20 -5.86 5.93
CA ARG A 364 -10.55 -5.79 4.50
C ARG A 364 -11.78 -4.92 4.23
N ASP A 365 -12.85 -5.13 4.99
CA ASP A 365 -14.11 -4.39 4.83
C ASP A 365 -13.93 -2.90 5.18
N GLY A 366 -13.07 -2.59 6.17
CA GLY A 366 -12.73 -1.22 6.54
C GLY A 366 -11.95 -0.49 5.45
N VAL A 367 -11.02 -1.15 4.78
CA VAL A 367 -10.29 -0.59 3.63
C VAL A 367 -11.24 -0.37 2.44
N ALA A 368 -12.08 -1.35 2.13
CA ALA A 368 -13.08 -1.22 1.07
C ALA A 368 -14.04 -0.06 1.33
N LEU A 369 -14.52 0.10 2.58
CA LEU A 369 -15.36 1.23 2.97
C LEU A 369 -14.68 2.57 2.74
N MET A 370 -13.41 2.72 3.17
CA MET A 370 -12.65 3.96 2.97
C MET A 370 -12.47 4.29 1.48
N MET A 371 -12.16 3.29 0.66
CA MET A 371 -12.02 3.47 -0.78
C MET A 371 -13.35 3.86 -1.45
N ASN A 372 -14.46 3.25 -1.05
CA ASN A 372 -15.78 3.57 -1.59
C ASN A 372 -16.23 4.98 -1.19
N ILE A 373 -15.92 5.45 0.02
CA ILE A 373 -16.16 6.84 0.42
C ILE A 373 -15.41 7.80 -0.51
N ILE A 374 -14.13 7.57 -0.77
CA ILE A 374 -13.33 8.40 -1.69
C ILE A 374 -13.92 8.37 -3.11
N LYS A 375 -14.39 7.20 -3.57
CA LYS A 375 -15.03 7.04 -4.87
C LYS A 375 -16.32 7.83 -4.99
N ASP A 376 -17.18 7.77 -3.98
CA ASP A 376 -18.45 8.50 -3.94
C ASP A 376 -18.21 10.01 -3.89
N GLU A 377 -17.28 10.48 -3.07
CA GLU A 377 -16.88 11.88 -2.99
C GLU A 377 -16.27 12.39 -4.32
N LEU A 378 -15.47 11.58 -5.00
CA LEU A 378 -14.92 11.90 -6.33
C LEU A 378 -16.04 11.99 -7.36
N THR A 379 -17.01 11.09 -7.32
CA THR A 379 -18.19 11.11 -8.19
C THR A 379 -18.96 12.42 -8.03
N VAL A 380 -19.23 12.83 -6.78
CA VAL A 380 -19.89 14.10 -6.47
C VAL A 380 -19.06 15.29 -6.97
N ALA A 381 -17.76 15.30 -6.70
CA ALA A 381 -16.87 16.38 -7.11
C ALA A 381 -16.82 16.52 -8.64
N MET A 382 -16.69 15.41 -9.39
CA MET A 382 -16.70 15.42 -10.86
C MET A 382 -18.04 15.87 -11.41
N THR A 383 -19.16 15.45 -10.79
CA THR A 383 -20.50 15.90 -11.19
C THR A 383 -20.65 17.40 -11.00
N LEU A 384 -20.26 17.93 -9.84
CA LEU A 384 -20.43 19.36 -9.53
C LEU A 384 -19.40 20.28 -10.21
N THR A 385 -18.41 19.72 -10.88
CA THR A 385 -17.42 20.47 -11.67
C THR A 385 -17.56 20.27 -13.17
N GLY A 386 -18.56 19.44 -13.60
CA GLY A 386 -18.82 19.16 -15.01
C GLY A 386 -17.74 18.30 -15.69
N VAL A 387 -17.02 17.45 -14.94
CA VAL A 387 -15.97 16.57 -15.46
C VAL A 387 -16.58 15.23 -15.87
N PRO A 388 -16.58 14.85 -17.17
CA PRO A 388 -17.25 13.64 -17.64
C PRO A 388 -16.44 12.36 -17.37
N ASN A 389 -15.10 12.44 -17.30
CA ASN A 389 -14.26 11.27 -17.03
C ASN A 389 -12.96 11.63 -16.32
N ALA A 390 -12.45 10.70 -15.49
CA ALA A 390 -11.25 10.89 -14.70
C ALA A 390 -9.94 10.81 -15.48
N ARG A 391 -9.97 10.31 -16.73
CA ARG A 391 -8.79 10.20 -17.60
C ARG A 391 -8.38 11.51 -18.22
N ASN A 392 -9.28 12.49 -18.23
CA ASN A 392 -9.04 13.79 -18.86
C ASN A 392 -9.69 14.89 -18.04
N VAL A 393 -9.09 15.23 -16.91
CA VAL A 393 -9.54 16.30 -16.02
C VAL A 393 -8.89 17.62 -16.45
N PRO A 394 -9.65 18.62 -16.88
CA PRO A 394 -9.08 19.89 -17.33
C PRO A 394 -8.55 20.71 -16.14
N ALA A 395 -7.45 21.42 -16.34
CA ALA A 395 -6.79 22.21 -15.29
C ALA A 395 -7.70 23.32 -14.69
N ASN A 396 -8.68 23.81 -15.45
CA ASN A 396 -9.61 24.86 -15.02
C ASN A 396 -10.71 24.37 -14.05
N VAL A 397 -10.66 23.09 -13.66
CA VAL A 397 -11.49 22.52 -12.57
C VAL A 397 -11.04 23.06 -11.21
N ILE A 398 -9.78 23.50 -11.12
CA ILE A 398 -9.21 24.07 -9.91
C ILE A 398 -8.95 25.58 -10.09
N ALA A 399 -9.16 26.33 -9.00
CA ALA A 399 -8.71 27.71 -8.87
C ALA A 399 -7.53 27.74 -7.91
N LYS A 400 -6.45 28.42 -8.32
CA LYS A 400 -5.37 28.76 -7.37
C LYS A 400 -5.89 29.91 -6.54
N VAL A 401 -6.00 29.72 -5.23
CA VAL A 401 -6.21 30.84 -4.32
C VAL A 401 -5.00 31.76 -4.43
N GLN A 402 -5.21 32.98 -4.89
CA GLN A 402 -4.16 33.99 -4.85
C GLN A 402 -3.78 34.21 -3.38
N ALA A 403 -2.48 34.16 -3.10
CA ALA A 403 -1.93 34.33 -1.75
C ALA A 403 -2.16 35.73 -1.23
#